data_b1bddc9bb2f156f8a2a45d6b38d9e65a
#
_entry.id   b1bddc9bb2f156f8a2a45d6b38d9e65a
#
_cell.length_a   1.000
_cell.length_b   1.000
_cell.length_c   1.000
_cell.angle_alpha   90.00
_cell.angle_beta   90.00
_cell.angle_gamma   90.00
#
_symmetry.space_group_name_H-M   'P 1'
#
loop_
_entity.id
_entity.type
_entity.pdbx_description
1 polymer ?
#
loop_
_entity_poly.entity_id
_entity_poly.type
_entity_poly.pdbx_seq_one_letter_code
_entity_poly.pdbx_strand_id
1 'polypeptide(L)'
;MFFIIKLSWRNLFRHRGKSLIIGMILLFAAFFMTMGNGVINGMEAGLYRNLGGSFLGDIALLSTNQEAEDLFFDNLSSIEPISSYTNIKTFLEKRSGILSFMPMAIGASSIIEEDHPVDCLLLGVKFEDYQAFFGSNVIITEGRELKNNGSEGGIIFSGRWRDHIYEKTGYWISPAGYPVSNTFKNSLIKTNLVFMGYSKDMGNDIRLPVRGIMHYKDYNYNWGYFSIMDIESFRNCFNLITGSDSVSNVSAEDKKLLDTSDAGFDSSFSSVVTSSPGDASSQVNYEFLKGLRSRKTTNAGPADADSGTYNYISLKIKKGDQSRIIKSLNEDLAREKLDAKAVPWQKISGQLYDGTNIFKNIISVFVFFLFFVVIIVIMNTLNMSVMERAGEIAMMRSIGARKSLVASIFYYETILLTIAFGGAGIIAGVFA
;
A
#
# COMPACT_ATOMS: atom_id res chain seq x y z
N MET A 1 41.36 41.16 -4.71
CA MET A 1 40.65 39.87 -4.80
C MET A 1 41.11 39.05 -6.03
N PHE A 2 41.00 39.57 -7.26
CA PHE A 2 41.39 38.90 -8.50
C PHE A 2 42.85 38.38 -8.53
N PHE A 3 43.80 39.18 -7.99
CA PHE A 3 45.20 38.81 -7.87
C PHE A 3 45.43 37.53 -7.02
N ILE A 4 44.73 37.42 -5.90
CA ILE A 4 44.87 36.32 -4.95
C ILE A 4 44.33 35.01 -5.62
N ILE A 5 43.21 35.07 -6.32
CA ILE A 5 42.61 33.96 -7.04
C ILE A 5 43.57 33.46 -8.14
N LYS A 6 44.17 34.38 -8.91
CA LYS A 6 45.14 34.05 -9.97
C LYS A 6 46.43 33.39 -9.38
N LEU A 7 46.84 33.87 -8.22
CA LEU A 7 47.99 33.32 -7.51
C LEU A 7 47.71 31.90 -6.98
N SER A 8 46.55 31.72 -6.34
CA SER A 8 46.07 30.42 -5.83
C SER A 8 45.92 29.39 -6.96
N TRP A 9 45.34 29.81 -8.12
CA TRP A 9 45.24 28.97 -9.31
C TRP A 9 46.60 28.50 -9.82
N ARG A 10 47.58 29.39 -9.87
CA ARG A 10 48.94 29.09 -10.32
C ARG A 10 49.66 28.14 -9.34
N ASN A 11 49.44 28.29 -8.04
CA ASN A 11 49.96 27.42 -7.01
C ASN A 11 49.43 25.97 -7.12
N LEU A 12 48.15 25.80 -7.43
CA LEU A 12 47.54 24.48 -7.66
C LEU A 12 48.25 23.70 -8.76
N PHE A 13 48.60 24.36 -9.87
CA PHE A 13 49.35 23.72 -10.97
C PHE A 13 50.83 23.47 -10.67
N ARG A 14 51.41 24.24 -9.76
CA ARG A 14 52.81 24.02 -9.34
C ARG A 14 52.98 22.74 -8.49
N HIS A 15 51.95 22.40 -7.70
CA HIS A 15 51.95 21.21 -6.80
C HIS A 15 50.92 20.16 -7.26
N ARG A 16 50.90 19.84 -8.55
CA ARG A 16 49.88 18.99 -9.21
C ARG A 16 49.58 17.69 -8.47
N GLY A 17 50.59 16.92 -7.99
CA GLY A 17 50.40 15.65 -7.35
C GLY A 17 49.56 15.74 -6.06
N LYS A 18 49.85 16.73 -5.20
CA LYS A 18 49.13 16.91 -3.92
C LYS A 18 47.71 17.46 -4.14
N SER A 19 47.60 18.49 -4.98
CA SER A 19 46.32 19.07 -5.35
C SER A 19 45.41 18.02 -5.96
N LEU A 20 45.95 17.07 -6.74
CA LEU A 20 45.19 15.97 -7.33
C LEU A 20 44.71 14.98 -6.25
N ILE A 21 45.58 14.61 -5.27
CA ILE A 21 45.16 13.72 -4.18
C ILE A 21 44.03 14.33 -3.35
N ILE A 22 44.18 15.61 -2.93
CA ILE A 22 43.13 16.32 -2.22
C ILE A 22 41.86 16.42 -3.06
N GLY A 23 42.01 16.76 -4.34
CA GLY A 23 40.93 16.87 -5.29
C GLY A 23 40.16 15.54 -5.45
N MET A 24 40.89 14.42 -5.60
CA MET A 24 40.26 13.10 -5.71
C MET A 24 39.48 12.72 -4.44
N ILE A 25 40.02 13.03 -3.26
CA ILE A 25 39.30 12.78 -2.00
C ILE A 25 38.00 13.59 -1.96
N LEU A 26 38.05 14.89 -2.33
CA LEU A 26 36.88 15.74 -2.42
C LEU A 26 35.87 15.25 -3.45
N LEU A 27 36.36 14.78 -4.61
CA LEU A 27 35.54 14.22 -5.67
C LEU A 27 34.79 12.98 -5.18
N PHE A 28 35.49 11.99 -4.63
CA PHE A 28 34.86 10.78 -4.11
C PHE A 28 33.91 11.05 -2.95
N ALA A 29 34.24 11.96 -2.06
CA ALA A 29 33.38 12.37 -0.96
C ALA A 29 32.07 12.96 -1.48
N ALA A 30 32.14 13.93 -2.39
CA ALA A 30 30.98 14.53 -3.00
C ALA A 30 30.16 13.52 -3.83
N PHE A 31 30.83 12.63 -4.55
CA PHE A 31 30.21 11.55 -5.30
C PHE A 31 29.38 10.62 -4.40
N PHE A 32 30.00 10.04 -3.37
CA PHE A 32 29.32 9.11 -2.46
C PHE A 32 28.21 9.77 -1.66
N MET A 33 28.38 11.04 -1.26
CA MET A 33 27.35 11.80 -0.57
C MET A 33 26.12 12.05 -1.47
N THR A 34 26.38 12.42 -2.73
CA THR A 34 25.31 12.67 -3.70
C THR A 34 24.60 11.38 -4.10
N MET A 35 25.37 10.32 -4.38
CA MET A 35 24.84 8.98 -4.69
C MET A 35 24.04 8.41 -3.51
N GLY A 36 24.53 8.51 -2.27
CA GLY A 36 23.81 8.05 -1.08
C GLY A 36 22.46 8.74 -0.91
N ASN A 37 22.42 10.08 -1.05
CA ASN A 37 21.16 10.83 -1.02
C ASN A 37 20.24 10.47 -2.20
N GLY A 38 20.80 10.22 -3.38
CA GLY A 38 20.06 9.77 -4.55
C GLY A 38 19.38 8.43 -4.32
N VAL A 39 20.11 7.46 -3.76
CA VAL A 39 19.56 6.13 -3.39
C VAL A 39 18.44 6.27 -2.37
N ILE A 40 18.63 7.05 -1.31
CA ILE A 40 17.61 7.29 -0.28
C ILE A 40 16.31 7.86 -0.89
N ASN A 41 16.42 8.90 -1.71
CA ASN A 41 15.27 9.53 -2.36
C ASN A 41 14.62 8.60 -3.39
N GLY A 42 15.43 7.84 -4.13
CA GLY A 42 14.96 6.84 -5.09
C GLY A 42 14.17 5.71 -4.41
N MET A 43 14.65 5.22 -3.28
CA MET A 43 13.93 4.21 -2.48
C MET A 43 12.58 4.74 -2.00
N GLU A 44 12.54 5.95 -1.44
CA GLU A 44 11.29 6.56 -0.95
C GLU A 44 10.28 6.80 -2.08
N ALA A 45 10.73 7.33 -3.21
CA ALA A 45 9.90 7.53 -4.39
C ALA A 45 9.43 6.20 -5.00
N GLY A 46 10.30 5.19 -5.02
CA GLY A 46 9.98 3.84 -5.49
C GLY A 46 8.94 3.16 -4.59
N LEU A 47 9.09 3.26 -3.28
CA LEU A 47 8.10 2.76 -2.33
C LEU A 47 6.76 3.44 -2.50
N TYR A 48 6.73 4.76 -2.54
CA TYR A 48 5.49 5.50 -2.74
C TYR A 48 4.80 5.07 -4.04
N ARG A 49 5.53 4.97 -5.15
CA ARG A 49 4.96 4.54 -6.43
C ARG A 49 4.37 3.14 -6.36
N ASN A 50 5.09 2.22 -5.72
CA ASN A 50 4.71 0.81 -5.67
C ASN A 50 3.66 0.49 -4.59
N LEU A 51 3.63 1.22 -3.48
CA LEU A 51 2.69 1.01 -2.38
C LEU A 51 1.58 2.06 -2.38
N GLY A 52 1.90 3.32 -2.16
CA GLY A 52 0.93 4.41 -2.08
C GLY A 52 0.20 4.64 -3.39
N GLY A 53 0.95 4.86 -4.47
CA GLY A 53 0.38 5.22 -5.78
C GLY A 53 -0.41 4.09 -6.45
N SER A 54 0.00 2.83 -6.26
CA SER A 54 -0.53 1.69 -7.00
C SER A 54 -1.55 0.85 -6.22
N PHE A 55 -1.61 0.95 -4.88
CA PHE A 55 -2.45 0.06 -4.09
C PHE A 55 -3.10 0.70 -2.85
N LEU A 56 -2.38 1.54 -2.08
CA LEU A 56 -2.85 2.06 -0.79
C LEU A 56 -3.52 3.43 -0.88
N GLY A 57 -3.13 4.27 -1.85
CA GLY A 57 -3.44 5.70 -1.88
C GLY A 57 -2.43 6.52 -1.04
N ASP A 58 -2.67 7.82 -0.93
CA ASP A 58 -1.84 8.73 -0.13
C ASP A 58 -2.17 8.62 1.37
N ILE A 59 -3.46 8.48 1.65
CA ILE A 59 -4.04 8.37 3.00
C ILE A 59 -5.11 7.28 2.94
N ALA A 60 -5.19 6.47 3.99
CA ALA A 60 -6.29 5.55 4.18
C ALA A 60 -7.21 6.04 5.30
N LEU A 61 -8.52 5.83 5.15
CA LEU A 61 -9.45 5.86 6.26
C LEU A 61 -9.70 4.44 6.74
N LEU A 62 -9.57 4.24 8.03
CA LEU A 62 -9.87 3.00 8.75
C LEU A 62 -10.93 3.30 9.80
N SER A 63 -11.62 2.28 10.32
CA SER A 63 -12.51 2.44 11.47
C SER A 63 -11.75 3.01 12.68
N THR A 64 -12.40 3.83 13.48
CA THR A 64 -11.85 4.32 14.76
C THR A 64 -11.56 3.17 15.71
N ASN A 65 -12.27 2.05 15.59
CA ASN A 65 -12.09 0.85 16.40
C ASN A 65 -10.91 -0.02 15.95
N GLN A 66 -10.29 0.30 14.80
CA GLN A 66 -9.13 -0.42 14.32
C GLN A 66 -7.91 -0.12 15.20
N GLU A 67 -7.44 -1.09 16.00
CA GLU A 67 -6.28 -0.92 16.87
C GLU A 67 -4.97 -0.89 16.10
N ALA A 68 -4.74 -1.89 15.24
CA ALA A 68 -3.55 -1.99 14.43
C ALA A 68 -3.70 -1.14 13.17
N GLU A 69 -2.75 -0.22 12.92
CA GLU A 69 -2.74 0.62 11.72
C GLU A 69 -1.97 -0.03 10.57
N ASP A 70 -1.05 -0.96 10.86
CA ASP A 70 -0.41 -1.78 9.85
C ASP A 70 -1.36 -2.94 9.46
N LEU A 71 -1.78 -2.95 8.22
CA LEU A 71 -2.76 -3.92 7.74
C LEU A 71 -2.14 -5.07 6.95
N PHE A 72 -0.86 -4.90 6.54
CA PHE A 72 -0.25 -5.83 5.60
C PHE A 72 0.69 -6.76 6.32
N PHE A 73 0.56 -7.87 6.68
CA PHE A 73 1.37 -9.00 7.18
C PHE A 73 0.77 -9.72 8.39
N ASP A 74 0.28 -9.02 9.42
CA ASP A 74 -0.19 -9.71 10.63
C ASP A 74 -1.69 -9.50 10.92
N ASN A 75 -2.34 -8.49 10.33
CA ASN A 75 -3.66 -8.02 10.79
C ASN A 75 -4.78 -8.08 9.73
N LEU A 76 -4.55 -8.70 8.57
CA LEU A 76 -5.56 -8.78 7.48
C LEU A 76 -6.82 -9.56 7.85
N SER A 77 -6.76 -10.43 8.85
CA SER A 77 -7.90 -11.20 9.35
C SER A 77 -8.80 -10.45 10.32
N SER A 78 -8.40 -9.27 10.78
CA SER A 78 -9.09 -8.51 11.83
C SER A 78 -9.31 -7.03 11.48
N ILE A 79 -9.56 -6.72 10.21
CA ILE A 79 -9.84 -5.33 9.81
C ILE A 79 -11.27 -4.98 10.17
N GLU A 80 -11.42 -3.97 11.04
CA GLU A 80 -12.71 -3.51 11.52
C GLU A 80 -13.50 -2.80 10.42
N PRO A 81 -14.80 -3.10 10.28
CA PRO A 81 -15.67 -2.44 9.32
C PRO A 81 -15.88 -0.96 9.68
N ILE A 82 -15.98 -0.11 8.67
CA ILE A 82 -16.31 1.31 8.79
C ILE A 82 -17.83 1.45 8.77
N SER A 83 -18.39 1.98 9.85
CA SER A 83 -19.82 2.23 9.93
C SER A 83 -20.22 3.44 9.07
N SER A 84 -21.40 3.36 8.43
CA SER A 84 -22.02 4.51 7.73
C SER A 84 -21.17 5.14 6.62
N TYR A 85 -20.68 4.32 5.68
CA TYR A 85 -19.89 4.80 4.52
C TYR A 85 -20.58 5.95 3.77
N THR A 86 -21.89 5.96 3.61
CA THR A 86 -22.66 7.01 2.92
C THR A 86 -22.41 8.41 3.50
N ASN A 87 -22.33 8.51 4.83
CA ASN A 87 -22.05 9.78 5.52
C ASN A 87 -20.59 10.23 5.27
N ILE A 88 -19.66 9.27 5.32
CA ILE A 88 -18.24 9.53 5.03
C ILE A 88 -18.08 9.97 3.58
N LYS A 89 -18.75 9.33 2.62
CA LYS A 89 -18.75 9.73 1.21
C LYS A 89 -19.19 11.18 1.04
N THR A 90 -20.33 11.55 1.62
CA THR A 90 -20.88 12.92 1.56
C THR A 90 -19.90 13.94 2.18
N PHE A 91 -19.23 13.57 3.27
CA PHE A 91 -18.20 14.39 3.90
C PHE A 91 -16.98 14.59 3.00
N LEU A 92 -16.46 13.51 2.39
CA LEU A 92 -15.28 13.56 1.52
C LEU A 92 -15.52 14.36 0.25
N GLU A 93 -16.70 14.24 -0.36
CA GLU A 93 -17.08 14.99 -1.58
C GLU A 93 -17.10 16.51 -1.36
N LYS A 94 -17.44 16.97 -0.16
CA LYS A 94 -17.49 18.40 0.18
C LYS A 94 -16.13 18.99 0.57
N ARG A 95 -15.11 18.14 0.80
CA ARG A 95 -13.84 18.58 1.37
C ARG A 95 -12.84 19.01 0.31
N SER A 96 -12.33 20.24 0.44
CA SER A 96 -11.25 20.73 -0.40
C SER A 96 -9.90 20.04 -0.05
N GLY A 97 -9.12 19.68 -1.07
CA GLY A 97 -7.80 19.04 -0.88
C GLY A 97 -7.77 17.54 -1.12
N ILE A 98 -8.93 16.86 -1.12
CA ILE A 98 -9.09 15.48 -1.59
C ILE A 98 -9.32 15.53 -3.10
N LEU A 99 -8.53 14.79 -3.87
CA LEU A 99 -8.66 14.69 -5.32
C LEU A 99 -9.66 13.62 -5.72
N SER A 100 -9.55 12.47 -5.10
CA SER A 100 -10.42 11.31 -5.31
C SER A 100 -10.32 10.35 -4.12
N PHE A 101 -11.31 9.50 -3.98
CA PHE A 101 -11.32 8.45 -2.98
C PHE A 101 -11.89 7.16 -3.56
N MET A 102 -11.45 6.02 -3.00
CA MET A 102 -11.83 4.68 -3.43
C MET A 102 -12.16 3.82 -2.21
N PRO A 103 -13.44 3.47 -1.99
CA PRO A 103 -13.83 2.54 -0.95
C PRO A 103 -13.49 1.12 -1.38
N MET A 104 -12.90 0.37 -0.47
CA MET A 104 -12.47 -1.02 -0.67
C MET A 104 -12.80 -1.85 0.57
N ALA A 105 -12.83 -3.16 0.40
CA ALA A 105 -12.81 -4.10 1.50
C ALA A 105 -11.60 -5.04 1.32
N ILE A 106 -10.84 -5.24 2.38
CA ILE A 106 -9.62 -6.05 2.37
C ILE A 106 -9.79 -7.13 3.43
N GLY A 107 -9.39 -8.36 3.10
CA GLY A 107 -9.46 -9.45 4.07
C GLY A 107 -8.69 -10.68 3.63
N ALA A 108 -8.44 -11.56 4.59
CA ALA A 108 -7.87 -12.87 4.37
C ALA A 108 -8.99 -13.92 4.34
N SER A 109 -8.87 -14.89 3.46
CA SER A 109 -9.82 -15.98 3.31
C SER A 109 -9.10 -17.29 3.04
N SER A 110 -9.77 -18.41 3.21
CA SER A 110 -9.31 -19.70 2.75
C SER A 110 -10.10 -20.17 1.56
N ILE A 111 -9.42 -20.71 0.57
CA ILE A 111 -10.06 -21.48 -0.50
C ILE A 111 -10.25 -22.90 0.01
N ILE A 112 -11.52 -23.32 0.10
CA ILE A 112 -11.87 -24.67 0.54
C ILE A 112 -11.87 -25.59 -0.68
N GLU A 113 -10.86 -26.42 -0.78
CA GLU A 113 -10.74 -27.45 -1.80
C GLU A 113 -10.37 -28.78 -1.15
N GLU A 114 -11.38 -29.65 -1.01
CA GLU A 114 -11.26 -31.04 -0.44
C GLU A 114 -10.41 -31.09 0.85
N ASP A 115 -9.20 -31.66 0.79
CA ASP A 115 -8.35 -31.87 1.98
C ASP A 115 -7.27 -30.81 2.21
N HIS A 116 -7.18 -29.77 1.36
CA HIS A 116 -6.10 -28.80 1.38
C HIS A 116 -6.61 -27.34 1.33
N PRO A 117 -6.99 -26.75 2.47
CA PRO A 117 -7.32 -25.33 2.49
C PRO A 117 -6.07 -24.49 2.13
N VAL A 118 -6.24 -23.49 1.28
CA VAL A 118 -5.18 -22.58 0.86
C VAL A 118 -5.61 -21.16 1.16
N ASP A 119 -4.85 -20.48 2.01
CA ASP A 119 -5.13 -19.08 2.36
C ASP A 119 -4.90 -18.17 1.16
N CYS A 120 -5.77 -17.18 1.03
CA CYS A 120 -5.70 -16.22 -0.05
C CYS A 120 -6.14 -14.83 0.45
N LEU A 121 -5.53 -13.79 -0.11
CA LEU A 121 -5.86 -12.40 0.20
C LEU A 121 -6.85 -11.87 -0.83
N LEU A 122 -7.90 -11.20 -0.34
CA LEU A 122 -8.99 -10.71 -1.15
C LEU A 122 -9.13 -9.19 -1.05
N LEU A 123 -9.42 -8.58 -2.20
CA LEU A 123 -9.92 -7.22 -2.32
C LEU A 123 -11.35 -7.25 -2.83
N GLY A 124 -12.28 -6.73 -2.03
CA GLY A 124 -13.67 -6.47 -2.45
C GLY A 124 -13.79 -5.06 -2.98
N VAL A 125 -14.04 -4.90 -4.26
CA VAL A 125 -14.10 -3.58 -4.92
C VAL A 125 -15.15 -3.51 -6.02
N LYS A 126 -15.55 -2.30 -6.38
CA LYS A 126 -16.12 -1.98 -7.69
C LYS A 126 -14.94 -1.91 -8.68
N PHE A 127 -14.79 -2.91 -9.54
CA PHE A 127 -13.57 -3.09 -10.32
C PHE A 127 -13.25 -1.93 -11.26
N GLU A 128 -14.24 -1.39 -11.97
CA GLU A 128 -14.05 -0.26 -12.89
C GLU A 128 -13.58 1.00 -12.13
N ASP A 129 -14.15 1.27 -10.96
CA ASP A 129 -13.75 2.41 -10.11
C ASP A 129 -12.34 2.21 -9.55
N TYR A 130 -11.99 0.96 -9.17
CA TYR A 130 -10.64 0.60 -8.72
C TYR A 130 -9.60 0.85 -9.82
N GLN A 131 -9.87 0.40 -11.05
CA GLN A 131 -9.00 0.63 -12.20
C GLN A 131 -8.85 2.12 -12.53
N ALA A 132 -9.93 2.89 -12.47
CA ALA A 132 -9.90 4.33 -12.69
C ALA A 132 -9.07 5.05 -11.61
N PHE A 133 -9.22 4.63 -10.34
CA PHE A 133 -8.50 5.24 -9.22
C PHE A 133 -6.99 4.93 -9.26
N PHE A 134 -6.59 3.68 -9.50
CA PHE A 134 -5.19 3.26 -9.50
C PHE A 134 -4.51 3.27 -10.89
N GLY A 135 -5.16 3.85 -11.91
CA GLY A 135 -4.55 4.04 -13.23
C GLY A 135 -4.36 2.74 -14.02
N SER A 136 -5.35 1.86 -13.99
CA SER A 136 -5.32 0.55 -14.68
C SER A 136 -4.12 -0.30 -14.26
N ASN A 137 -3.94 -0.43 -12.96
CA ASN A 137 -2.84 -1.20 -12.35
C ASN A 137 -3.02 -2.73 -12.51
N VAL A 138 -4.23 -3.21 -12.82
CA VAL A 138 -4.53 -4.63 -12.99
C VAL A 138 -4.64 -4.96 -14.47
N ILE A 139 -3.91 -5.98 -14.91
CA ILE A 139 -3.92 -6.48 -16.28
C ILE A 139 -4.58 -7.86 -16.29
N ILE A 140 -5.68 -8.00 -17.04
CA ILE A 140 -6.35 -9.29 -17.24
C ILE A 140 -5.63 -10.06 -18.33
N THR A 141 -5.14 -11.25 -18.01
CA THR A 141 -4.43 -12.13 -18.94
C THR A 141 -5.33 -13.17 -19.58
N GLU A 142 -6.35 -13.63 -18.84
CA GLU A 142 -7.29 -14.65 -19.27
C GLU A 142 -8.69 -14.27 -18.81
N GLY A 143 -9.73 -14.59 -19.60
CA GLY A 143 -11.11 -14.33 -19.23
C GLY A 143 -11.54 -12.89 -19.43
N ARG A 144 -12.32 -12.32 -18.49
CA ARG A 144 -12.93 -10.99 -18.58
C ARG A 144 -12.90 -10.24 -17.24
N GLU A 145 -13.09 -8.95 -17.31
CA GLU A 145 -13.24 -8.06 -16.17
C GLU A 145 -14.56 -8.27 -15.41
N LEU A 146 -14.58 -7.86 -14.14
CA LEU A 146 -15.81 -7.73 -13.36
C LEU A 146 -16.55 -6.46 -13.76
N LYS A 147 -17.86 -6.55 -13.91
CA LYS A 147 -18.71 -5.40 -14.19
C LYS A 147 -19.31 -4.85 -12.90
N ASN A 148 -19.39 -3.53 -12.77
CA ASN A 148 -19.96 -2.85 -11.60
C ASN A 148 -21.47 -3.05 -11.42
N ASN A 149 -22.17 -3.68 -12.36
CA ASN A 149 -23.65 -3.75 -12.39
C ASN A 149 -24.25 -4.63 -11.31
N GLY A 150 -23.47 -5.24 -10.40
CA GLY A 150 -23.99 -6.10 -9.31
C GLY A 150 -24.71 -7.40 -9.74
N SER A 151 -24.93 -7.58 -11.06
CA SER A 151 -25.71 -8.71 -11.58
C SER A 151 -24.91 -10.02 -11.75
N GLU A 152 -23.59 -9.93 -11.77
CA GLU A 152 -22.73 -11.08 -11.99
C GLU A 152 -21.59 -11.11 -10.97
N GLY A 153 -21.84 -11.71 -9.80
CA GLY A 153 -20.79 -11.99 -8.82
C GLY A 153 -19.65 -12.84 -9.40
N GLY A 154 -18.45 -12.69 -8.85
CA GLY A 154 -17.30 -13.47 -9.28
C GLY A 154 -15.96 -12.93 -8.77
N ILE A 155 -14.89 -13.61 -9.18
CA ILE A 155 -13.54 -13.26 -8.81
C ILE A 155 -12.63 -13.17 -10.04
N ILE A 156 -11.76 -12.14 -10.03
CA ILE A 156 -10.57 -12.09 -10.89
C ILE A 156 -9.42 -12.62 -10.04
N PHE A 157 -8.95 -13.79 -10.39
CA PHE A 157 -7.99 -14.52 -9.58
C PHE A 157 -6.55 -14.13 -9.96
N SER A 158 -5.67 -14.04 -8.97
CA SER A 158 -4.26 -13.73 -9.23
C SER A 158 -3.55 -14.88 -9.92
N GLY A 159 -2.88 -14.61 -11.04
CA GLY A 159 -2.07 -15.61 -11.75
C GLY A 159 -0.93 -16.16 -10.91
N ARG A 160 -0.29 -15.30 -10.09
CA ARG A 160 0.76 -15.72 -9.16
C ARG A 160 0.23 -16.70 -8.10
N TRP A 161 -0.97 -16.45 -7.58
CA TRP A 161 -1.59 -17.31 -6.59
C TRP A 161 -2.09 -18.62 -7.20
N ARG A 162 -2.59 -18.56 -8.45
CA ARG A 162 -2.92 -19.74 -9.25
C ARG A 162 -1.75 -20.71 -9.38
N ASP A 163 -0.57 -20.18 -9.75
CA ASP A 163 0.64 -20.97 -9.93
C ASP A 163 1.06 -21.65 -8.61
N HIS A 164 0.99 -20.91 -7.50
CA HIS A 164 1.27 -21.45 -6.17
C HIS A 164 0.28 -22.54 -5.74
N ILE A 165 -1.02 -22.39 -6.03
CA ILE A 165 -2.04 -23.41 -5.76
C ILE A 165 -1.77 -24.63 -6.62
N TYR A 166 -1.44 -24.45 -7.89
CA TYR A 166 -1.14 -25.55 -8.80
C TYR A 166 0.04 -26.42 -8.31
N GLU A 167 1.10 -25.77 -7.85
CA GLU A 167 2.27 -26.45 -7.28
C GLU A 167 1.91 -27.30 -6.05
N LYS A 168 0.96 -26.84 -5.23
CA LYS A 168 0.56 -27.54 -4.02
C LYS A 168 -0.49 -28.63 -4.23
N THR A 169 -1.46 -28.38 -5.12
CA THR A 169 -2.68 -29.20 -5.22
C THR A 169 -2.82 -29.92 -6.56
N GLY A 170 -2.08 -29.50 -7.59
CA GLY A 170 -2.24 -30.00 -8.96
C GLY A 170 -3.49 -29.48 -9.68
N TYR A 171 -4.29 -28.59 -9.06
CA TYR A 171 -5.49 -28.00 -9.67
C TYR A 171 -5.13 -26.77 -10.50
N TRP A 172 -5.66 -26.72 -11.75
CA TRP A 172 -5.50 -25.54 -12.58
C TRP A 172 -6.75 -24.66 -12.56
N ILE A 173 -6.61 -23.44 -12.09
CA ILE A 173 -7.70 -22.47 -12.02
C ILE A 173 -7.79 -21.72 -13.34
N SER A 174 -8.95 -21.74 -13.99
CA SER A 174 -9.18 -21.06 -15.26
C SER A 174 -10.60 -20.50 -15.36
N PRO A 175 -10.81 -19.38 -16.05
CA PRO A 175 -12.16 -18.90 -16.36
C PRO A 175 -12.93 -19.93 -17.22
N ALA A 176 -14.24 -20.02 -17.00
CA ALA A 176 -15.08 -20.93 -17.77
C ALA A 176 -15.03 -20.62 -19.27
N GLY A 177 -14.79 -21.66 -20.08
CA GLY A 177 -14.71 -21.54 -21.54
C GLY A 177 -13.42 -20.93 -22.08
N TYR A 178 -12.45 -20.61 -21.24
CA TYR A 178 -11.15 -20.12 -21.69
C TYR A 178 -10.25 -21.31 -22.12
N PRO A 179 -9.52 -21.20 -23.23
CA PRO A 179 -8.66 -22.30 -23.72
C PRO A 179 -7.48 -22.52 -22.76
N VAL A 180 -7.34 -23.73 -22.26
CA VAL A 180 -6.24 -24.14 -21.38
C VAL A 180 -5.06 -24.62 -22.20
N SER A 181 -3.85 -24.18 -21.86
CA SER A 181 -2.60 -24.60 -22.49
C SER A 181 -2.44 -26.13 -22.47
N ASN A 182 -1.81 -26.69 -23.50
CA ASN A 182 -1.55 -28.15 -23.61
C ASN A 182 -0.79 -28.69 -22.39
N THR A 183 0.02 -27.87 -21.72
CA THR A 183 0.77 -28.24 -20.52
C THR A 183 -0.15 -28.60 -19.34
N PHE A 184 -1.33 -27.98 -19.24
CA PHE A 184 -2.25 -28.16 -18.11
C PHE A 184 -3.52 -28.93 -18.49
N LYS A 185 -3.61 -29.48 -19.74
CA LYS A 185 -4.79 -30.21 -20.20
C LYS A 185 -5.12 -31.47 -19.37
N ASN A 186 -4.12 -32.07 -18.76
CA ASN A 186 -4.29 -33.27 -17.93
C ASN A 186 -4.52 -32.92 -16.44
N SER A 187 -4.51 -31.64 -16.07
CA SER A 187 -4.78 -31.19 -14.71
C SER A 187 -6.28 -31.07 -14.48
N LEU A 188 -6.71 -31.19 -13.22
CA LEU A 188 -8.10 -30.94 -12.85
C LEU A 188 -8.35 -29.41 -12.93
N ILE A 189 -9.25 -29.04 -13.87
CA ILE A 189 -9.57 -27.63 -14.13
C ILE A 189 -10.69 -27.18 -13.19
N LYS A 190 -10.44 -26.12 -12.41
CA LYS A 190 -11.43 -25.47 -11.53
C LYS A 190 -11.85 -24.13 -12.11
N THR A 191 -13.13 -23.98 -12.39
CA THR A 191 -13.72 -22.73 -12.90
C THR A 191 -14.55 -21.99 -11.86
N ASN A 192 -14.82 -22.65 -10.73
CA ASN A 192 -15.48 -22.10 -9.55
C ASN A 192 -14.65 -22.45 -8.33
N LEU A 193 -14.54 -21.53 -7.39
CA LEU A 193 -13.83 -21.71 -6.12
C LEU A 193 -14.78 -21.44 -4.97
N VAL A 194 -14.56 -22.12 -3.84
CA VAL A 194 -15.29 -21.88 -2.59
C VAL A 194 -14.36 -21.11 -1.65
N PHE A 195 -14.81 -19.97 -1.21
CA PHE A 195 -14.09 -19.09 -0.29
C PHE A 195 -14.78 -19.06 1.06
N MET A 196 -13.99 -19.13 2.12
CA MET A 196 -14.40 -18.88 3.50
C MET A 196 -13.61 -17.68 4.03
N GLY A 197 -14.30 -16.58 4.33
CA GLY A 197 -13.66 -15.37 4.87
C GLY A 197 -13.27 -15.55 6.33
N TYR A 198 -12.11 -15.06 6.70
CA TYR A 198 -11.71 -14.96 8.10
C TYR A 198 -12.31 -13.70 8.70
N SER A 199 -13.39 -13.86 9.47
CA SER A 199 -14.08 -12.79 10.18
C SER A 199 -14.23 -13.13 11.65
N LYS A 200 -14.33 -12.13 12.52
CA LYS A 200 -14.60 -12.34 13.96
C LYS A 200 -15.92 -13.08 14.23
N ASP A 201 -16.91 -12.84 13.35
CA ASP A 201 -18.28 -13.38 13.48
C ASP A 201 -18.52 -14.61 12.60
N MET A 202 -17.50 -15.38 12.27
CA MET A 202 -17.52 -16.50 11.32
C MET A 202 -17.98 -16.09 9.92
N GLY A 203 -17.06 -16.14 8.95
CA GLY A 203 -17.39 -15.89 7.54
C GLY A 203 -18.30 -16.96 6.95
N ASN A 204 -18.95 -16.65 5.87
CA ASN A 204 -19.80 -17.58 5.13
C ASN A 204 -18.99 -18.25 4.01
N ASP A 205 -19.33 -19.50 3.74
CA ASP A 205 -18.82 -20.19 2.56
C ASP A 205 -19.55 -19.68 1.33
N ILE A 206 -18.81 -19.13 0.39
CA ILE A 206 -19.38 -18.69 -0.88
C ILE A 206 -18.70 -19.35 -2.05
N ARG A 207 -19.50 -19.81 -3.02
CA ARG A 207 -19.00 -20.39 -4.26
C ARG A 207 -19.07 -19.36 -5.37
N LEU A 208 -17.92 -19.02 -5.94
CA LEU A 208 -17.81 -17.99 -6.98
C LEU A 208 -17.17 -18.52 -8.26
N PRO A 209 -17.67 -18.07 -9.43
CA PRO A 209 -17.01 -18.33 -10.69
C PRO A 209 -15.77 -17.48 -10.86
N VAL A 210 -14.70 -18.08 -11.37
CA VAL A 210 -13.51 -17.38 -11.81
C VAL A 210 -13.82 -16.67 -13.13
N ARG A 211 -13.86 -15.34 -13.12
CA ARG A 211 -14.17 -14.51 -14.29
C ARG A 211 -12.96 -14.20 -15.13
N GLY A 212 -11.82 -14.02 -14.48
CA GLY A 212 -10.56 -13.74 -15.16
C GLY A 212 -9.35 -14.12 -14.31
N ILE A 213 -8.21 -14.17 -14.97
CA ILE A 213 -6.90 -14.27 -14.34
C ILE A 213 -6.17 -12.96 -14.57
N MET A 214 -5.51 -12.45 -13.54
CA MET A 214 -4.83 -11.16 -13.58
C MET A 214 -3.42 -11.21 -13.05
N HIS A 215 -2.68 -10.13 -13.36
CA HIS A 215 -1.48 -9.74 -12.62
C HIS A 215 -1.46 -8.22 -12.42
N TYR A 216 -0.76 -7.77 -11.37
CA TYR A 216 -0.54 -6.34 -11.16
C TYR A 216 0.60 -5.85 -12.04
N LYS A 217 0.42 -4.68 -12.65
CA LYS A 217 1.43 -4.03 -13.50
C LYS A 217 2.67 -3.66 -12.68
N ASP A 218 2.44 -3.03 -11.54
CA ASP A 218 3.49 -2.57 -10.65
C ASP A 218 3.57 -3.49 -9.42
N TYR A 219 4.77 -3.84 -9.02
CA TYR A 219 5.07 -4.60 -7.80
C TYR A 219 4.30 -5.93 -7.65
N ASN A 220 4.06 -6.64 -8.76
CA ASN A 220 3.32 -7.91 -8.79
C ASN A 220 3.91 -8.98 -7.86
N TYR A 221 5.19 -8.86 -7.48
CA TYR A 221 5.81 -9.78 -6.52
C TYR A 221 5.09 -9.77 -5.17
N ASN A 222 4.64 -8.63 -4.69
CA ASN A 222 3.94 -8.48 -3.41
C ASN A 222 2.41 -8.43 -3.59
N TRP A 223 1.91 -7.60 -4.51
CA TRP A 223 0.48 -7.45 -4.73
C TRP A 223 -0.16 -8.67 -5.39
N GLY A 224 0.62 -9.47 -6.10
CA GLY A 224 0.16 -10.70 -6.74
C GLY A 224 -0.37 -11.78 -5.78
N TYR A 225 -0.35 -11.55 -4.47
CA TYR A 225 -1.06 -12.40 -3.51
C TYR A 225 -2.54 -12.01 -3.33
N PHE A 226 -2.95 -10.82 -3.77
CA PHE A 226 -4.33 -10.36 -3.70
C PHE A 226 -5.10 -10.73 -4.96
N SER A 227 -6.24 -11.36 -4.77
CA SER A 227 -7.24 -11.57 -5.81
C SER A 227 -8.37 -10.56 -5.64
N ILE A 228 -9.04 -10.17 -6.72
CA ILE A 228 -10.09 -9.16 -6.71
C ILE A 228 -11.46 -9.83 -6.83
N MET A 229 -12.31 -9.58 -5.86
CA MET A 229 -13.69 -10.04 -5.79
C MET A 229 -14.63 -8.86 -5.94
N ASP A 230 -15.81 -9.06 -6.52
CA ASP A 230 -16.83 -8.02 -6.47
C ASP A 230 -17.24 -7.73 -5.00
N ILE A 231 -17.59 -6.48 -4.72
CA ILE A 231 -17.79 -6.02 -3.35
C ILE A 231 -18.92 -6.75 -2.62
N GLU A 232 -20.01 -7.11 -3.31
CA GLU A 232 -21.15 -7.79 -2.68
C GLU A 232 -20.80 -9.26 -2.33
N SER A 233 -20.10 -9.96 -3.22
CA SER A 233 -19.57 -11.29 -2.91
C SER A 233 -18.60 -11.25 -1.76
N PHE A 234 -17.73 -10.23 -1.70
CA PHE A 234 -16.81 -10.05 -0.58
C PHE A 234 -17.56 -9.86 0.74
N ARG A 235 -18.57 -8.96 0.76
CA ARG A 235 -19.40 -8.72 1.96
C ARG A 235 -20.09 -9.98 2.44
N ASN A 236 -20.67 -10.75 1.53
CA ASN A 236 -21.30 -12.03 1.84
C ASN A 236 -20.28 -13.04 2.41
N CYS A 237 -19.06 -13.11 1.86
CA CYS A 237 -18.00 -13.99 2.33
C CYS A 237 -17.56 -13.66 3.77
N PHE A 238 -17.46 -12.38 4.09
CA PHE A 238 -16.98 -11.88 5.38
C PHE A 238 -18.10 -11.56 6.38
N ASN A 239 -19.35 -11.89 6.06
CA ASN A 239 -20.51 -11.60 6.89
C ASN A 239 -20.65 -10.10 7.22
N LEU A 240 -20.37 -9.24 6.25
CA LEU A 240 -20.52 -7.79 6.35
C LEU A 240 -21.91 -7.37 5.84
N ILE A 241 -22.37 -6.19 6.25
CA ILE A 241 -23.63 -5.61 5.74
C ILE A 241 -23.50 -5.37 4.23
N THR A 242 -24.36 -5.99 3.46
CA THR A 242 -24.46 -5.83 2.00
C THR A 242 -25.29 -4.62 1.62
N GLY A 243 -25.17 -4.13 0.39
CA GLY A 243 -26.01 -3.05 -0.12
C GLY A 243 -27.51 -3.43 -0.16
N SER A 244 -27.81 -4.72 -0.32
CA SER A 244 -29.18 -5.23 -0.30
C SER A 244 -29.85 -5.19 1.09
N ASP A 245 -29.07 -5.35 2.16
CA ASP A 245 -29.58 -5.33 3.54
C ASP A 245 -30.08 -3.95 3.94
N SER A 246 -29.45 -2.90 3.42
CA SER A 246 -29.86 -1.52 3.69
C SER A 246 -31.09 -1.07 2.91
N VAL A 247 -31.44 -1.78 1.83
CA VAL A 247 -32.60 -1.47 0.95
C VAL A 247 -33.81 -2.31 1.33
N SER A 248 -33.68 -3.37 2.14
CA SER A 248 -34.77 -4.19 2.58
C SER A 248 -35.74 -3.34 3.46
N ASN A 249 -36.75 -2.77 2.83
CA ASN A 249 -37.97 -2.39 3.55
C ASN A 249 -38.53 -3.66 4.18
N VAL A 250 -38.20 -3.86 5.46
CA VAL A 250 -38.80 -4.93 6.26
C VAL A 250 -40.28 -4.83 6.09
N SER A 251 -40.95 -5.83 5.52
CA SER A 251 -42.39 -5.79 5.29
C SER A 251 -43.12 -5.56 6.62
N ALA A 252 -44.28 -4.96 6.59
CA ALA A 252 -45.04 -4.75 7.82
C ALA A 252 -45.39 -6.07 8.55
N GLU A 253 -45.34 -7.20 7.83
CA GLU A 253 -45.52 -8.55 8.38
C GLU A 253 -44.21 -9.06 9.06
N ASP A 254 -43.06 -8.77 8.49
CA ASP A 254 -41.76 -9.14 9.10
C ASP A 254 -41.47 -8.24 10.33
N LYS A 255 -41.90 -6.96 10.33
CA LYS A 255 -41.86 -6.12 11.54
C LYS A 255 -42.73 -6.65 12.67
N LYS A 256 -43.88 -7.26 12.40
CA LYS A 256 -44.70 -7.92 13.42
C LYS A 256 -44.04 -9.15 14.02
N LEU A 257 -43.15 -9.85 13.26
CA LEU A 257 -42.38 -10.97 13.77
C LEU A 257 -41.24 -10.51 14.67
N LEU A 258 -40.69 -9.31 14.45
CA LEU A 258 -39.65 -8.72 15.30
C LEU A 258 -40.22 -8.08 16.59
N ASP A 259 -41.50 -7.65 16.60
CA ASP A 259 -42.18 -7.05 17.75
C ASP A 259 -42.82 -8.08 18.68
N THR A 260 -42.74 -9.38 18.39
CA THR A 260 -43.29 -10.43 19.26
C THR A 260 -42.41 -10.61 20.51
N SER A 261 -42.98 -10.26 21.66
CA SER A 261 -42.49 -10.67 22.98
C SER A 261 -42.31 -12.19 23.06
N ASP A 262 -41.46 -12.68 23.97
CA ASP A 262 -41.07 -14.10 24.16
C ASP A 262 -42.21 -15.12 24.05
N ALA A 263 -43.48 -14.76 24.40
CA ALA A 263 -44.65 -15.60 24.26
C ALA A 263 -45.11 -15.81 22.79
N GLY A 264 -44.77 -14.90 21.86
CA GLY A 264 -45.07 -15.03 20.43
C GLY A 264 -44.07 -15.89 19.69
N PHE A 265 -42.84 -15.95 20.16
CA PHE A 265 -41.76 -16.77 19.60
C PHE A 265 -42.06 -18.28 19.77
N ASP A 266 -42.50 -18.70 20.96
CA ASP A 266 -42.90 -20.09 21.26
C ASP A 266 -44.10 -20.57 20.45
N SER A 267 -45.07 -19.70 20.18
CA SER A 267 -46.24 -20.07 19.38
C SER A 267 -45.92 -20.18 17.87
N SER A 268 -44.97 -19.38 17.37
CA SER A 268 -44.50 -19.47 16.00
C SER A 268 -43.65 -20.71 15.76
N PHE A 269 -42.85 -21.13 16.75
CA PHE A 269 -42.04 -22.32 16.67
C PHE A 269 -42.83 -23.62 16.83
N SER A 270 -43.89 -23.61 17.65
CA SER A 270 -44.81 -24.76 17.83
C SER A 270 -45.61 -25.08 16.56
N SER A 271 -45.84 -24.12 15.68
CA SER A 271 -46.49 -24.36 14.39
C SER A 271 -45.58 -25.03 13.35
N VAL A 272 -44.29 -24.99 13.58
CA VAL A 272 -43.25 -25.61 12.69
C VAL A 272 -42.93 -27.04 13.11
N VAL A 273 -43.15 -27.39 14.38
CA VAL A 273 -42.88 -28.72 14.94
C VAL A 273 -44.23 -29.36 15.27
N THR A 274 -44.86 -30.06 14.33
CA THR A 274 -45.99 -30.96 14.62
C THR A 274 -45.41 -32.25 15.26
N SER A 275 -45.36 -32.27 16.61
CA SER A 275 -45.12 -33.49 17.33
C SER A 275 -46.36 -34.36 17.41
N SER A 276 -46.46 -35.41 16.59
CA SER A 276 -47.30 -36.53 16.89
C SER A 276 -46.63 -37.45 17.93
N PRO A 277 -47.30 -37.86 18.97
CA PRO A 277 -46.69 -38.78 19.96
C PRO A 277 -46.62 -40.18 19.36
N GLY A 278 -45.46 -40.56 18.86
CA GLY A 278 -45.27 -41.91 18.36
C GLY A 278 -44.09 -42.24 17.43
N ASP A 279 -43.47 -41.21 16.79
CA ASP A 279 -42.34 -41.50 15.90
C ASP A 279 -41.20 -40.51 16.15
N ALA A 280 -40.08 -41.06 16.56
CA ALA A 280 -38.83 -40.32 16.83
C ALA A 280 -38.07 -40.02 15.50
N SER A 281 -38.72 -39.39 14.54
CA SER A 281 -38.08 -38.74 13.41
C SER A 281 -38.71 -37.36 13.25
N SER A 282 -38.02 -36.33 13.73
CA SER A 282 -38.37 -34.93 13.49
C SER A 282 -38.37 -34.67 11.96
N GLN A 283 -39.53 -34.81 11.32
CA GLN A 283 -39.71 -34.35 9.95
C GLN A 283 -39.70 -32.82 9.97
N VAL A 284 -38.52 -32.25 9.72
CA VAL A 284 -38.37 -30.87 9.35
C VAL A 284 -39.27 -30.62 8.14
N ASN A 285 -40.21 -29.67 8.24
CA ASN A 285 -41.15 -29.36 7.16
C ASN A 285 -40.35 -28.83 5.94
N TYR A 286 -40.04 -29.75 5.02
CA TYR A 286 -39.26 -29.50 3.79
C TYR A 286 -39.95 -28.45 2.88
N GLU A 287 -41.26 -28.33 2.93
CA GLU A 287 -42.02 -27.34 2.18
C GLU A 287 -41.81 -25.90 2.76
N PHE A 288 -41.69 -25.78 4.08
CA PHE A 288 -41.37 -24.49 4.72
C PHE A 288 -39.92 -24.06 4.39
N LEU A 289 -38.97 -24.96 4.44
CA LEU A 289 -37.58 -24.69 4.03
C LEU A 289 -37.46 -24.40 2.54
N LYS A 290 -38.29 -25.01 1.71
CA LYS A 290 -38.38 -24.74 0.28
C LYS A 290 -39.04 -23.40 0.00
N GLY A 291 -40.03 -23.00 0.81
CA GLY A 291 -40.62 -21.65 0.81
C GLY A 291 -39.65 -20.56 1.23
N LEU A 292 -38.79 -20.80 2.23
CA LEU A 292 -37.72 -19.90 2.62
C LEU A 292 -36.62 -19.81 1.56
N ARG A 293 -36.28 -20.94 0.92
CA ARG A 293 -35.31 -21.00 -0.18
C ARG A 293 -35.86 -20.40 -1.49
N SER A 294 -37.17 -20.46 -1.73
CA SER A 294 -37.82 -19.88 -2.90
C SER A 294 -38.22 -18.41 -2.69
N ARG A 295 -38.13 -17.86 -1.50
CA ARG A 295 -38.09 -16.42 -1.25
C ARG A 295 -36.74 -15.86 -1.74
N LYS A 296 -36.41 -16.13 -3.00
CA LYS A 296 -35.49 -15.31 -3.76
C LYS A 296 -35.99 -13.89 -3.60
N THR A 297 -35.17 -13.02 -3.09
CA THR A 297 -35.29 -11.56 -3.12
C THR A 297 -35.97 -11.11 -4.42
N THR A 298 -37.27 -11.01 -4.41
CA THR A 298 -38.09 -10.50 -5.52
C THR A 298 -37.83 -9.01 -5.58
N ASN A 299 -37.19 -8.57 -6.66
CA ASN A 299 -37.27 -7.19 -7.16
C ASN A 299 -36.68 -6.07 -6.26
N ALA A 300 -35.62 -6.30 -5.56
CA ALA A 300 -34.72 -5.20 -5.26
C ALA A 300 -34.04 -4.82 -6.58
N GLY A 301 -34.23 -3.61 -7.07
CA GLY A 301 -33.41 -3.00 -8.12
C GLY A 301 -31.93 -3.17 -7.76
N PRO A 302 -31.00 -2.90 -8.67
CA PRO A 302 -29.60 -3.09 -8.39
C PRO A 302 -29.26 -2.41 -7.06
N ALA A 303 -28.85 -3.23 -6.07
CA ALA A 303 -28.55 -2.74 -4.73
C ALA A 303 -27.46 -1.68 -4.86
N ASP A 304 -27.67 -0.52 -4.24
CA ASP A 304 -26.64 0.52 -4.21
C ASP A 304 -25.46 0.02 -3.37
N ALA A 305 -24.39 -0.40 -4.06
CA ALA A 305 -23.21 -0.90 -3.40
C ALA A 305 -22.58 0.11 -2.42
N ASP A 306 -22.93 1.40 -2.51
CA ASP A 306 -22.48 2.43 -1.58
C ASP A 306 -23.23 2.41 -0.25
N SER A 307 -24.36 1.71 -0.16
CA SER A 307 -25.12 1.55 1.09
C SER A 307 -24.56 0.47 2.02
N GLY A 308 -23.69 -0.42 1.52
CA GLY A 308 -23.07 -1.48 2.30
C GLY A 308 -21.78 -1.06 3.00
N THR A 309 -21.16 -2.01 3.69
CA THR A 309 -19.99 -1.80 4.55
C THR A 309 -18.69 -1.90 3.75
N TYR A 310 -17.74 -1.06 4.08
CA TYR A 310 -16.33 -1.10 3.67
C TYR A 310 -15.43 -1.12 4.92
N ASN A 311 -14.20 -1.55 4.80
CA ASN A 311 -13.24 -1.49 5.90
C ASN A 311 -11.99 -0.67 5.58
N TYR A 312 -11.89 -0.17 4.36
CA TYR A 312 -10.77 0.62 3.89
C TYR A 312 -11.23 1.65 2.86
N ILE A 313 -10.87 2.93 3.02
CA ILE A 313 -11.12 3.96 2.01
C ILE A 313 -9.79 4.61 1.66
N SER A 314 -9.34 4.39 0.43
CA SER A 314 -8.12 5.01 -0.10
C SER A 314 -8.41 6.43 -0.56
N LEU A 315 -7.53 7.37 -0.23
CA LEU A 315 -7.62 8.78 -0.62
C LEU A 315 -6.41 9.19 -1.45
N LYS A 316 -6.65 9.97 -2.50
CA LYS A 316 -5.63 10.77 -3.18
C LYS A 316 -5.80 12.23 -2.83
N ILE A 317 -4.69 12.89 -2.45
CA ILE A 317 -4.69 14.28 -2.01
C ILE A 317 -3.90 15.16 -2.97
N LYS A 318 -4.17 16.46 -2.94
CA LYS A 318 -3.32 17.43 -3.62
C LYS A 318 -1.93 17.43 -2.99
N LYS A 319 -0.90 17.61 -3.82
CA LYS A 319 0.48 17.78 -3.34
C LYS A 319 0.52 18.87 -2.26
N GLY A 320 1.01 18.51 -1.07
CA GLY A 320 1.07 19.39 0.09
C GLY A 320 1.64 18.67 1.31
N ASP A 321 1.52 19.29 2.47
CA ASP A 321 1.92 18.69 3.75
C ASP A 321 0.90 17.62 4.17
N GLN A 322 1.22 16.35 3.88
CA GLN A 322 0.38 15.19 4.20
C GLN A 322 0.04 15.15 5.71
N SER A 323 1.00 15.43 6.58
CA SER A 323 0.78 15.38 8.03
C SER A 323 -0.25 16.42 8.49
N ARG A 324 -0.23 17.63 7.90
CA ARG A 324 -1.20 18.68 8.20
C ARG A 324 -2.59 18.31 7.71
N ILE A 325 -2.69 17.70 6.51
CA ILE A 325 -3.96 17.24 5.94
C ILE A 325 -4.55 16.13 6.81
N ILE A 326 -3.75 15.14 7.24
CA ILE A 326 -4.20 14.05 8.11
C ILE A 326 -4.71 14.59 9.45
N LYS A 327 -3.97 15.50 10.08
CA LYS A 327 -4.38 16.11 11.35
C LYS A 327 -5.73 16.83 11.23
N SER A 328 -5.86 17.72 10.23
CA SER A 328 -7.10 18.43 9.96
C SER A 328 -8.26 17.48 9.62
N LEU A 329 -7.97 16.38 8.86
CA LEU A 329 -8.98 15.40 8.49
C LEU A 329 -9.49 14.64 9.72
N ASN A 330 -8.60 14.22 10.62
CA ASN A 330 -8.98 13.54 11.87
C ASN A 330 -9.77 14.46 12.81
N GLU A 331 -9.41 15.73 12.92
CA GLU A 331 -10.16 16.71 13.72
C GLU A 331 -11.59 16.91 13.18
N ASP A 332 -11.76 16.96 11.85
CA ASP A 332 -13.07 17.15 11.24
C ASP A 332 -13.92 15.86 11.29
N LEU A 333 -13.34 14.68 11.07
CA LEU A 333 -14.01 13.38 11.23
C LEU A 333 -14.54 13.20 12.66
N ALA A 334 -13.72 13.56 13.67
CA ALA A 334 -14.14 13.51 15.06
C ALA A 334 -15.27 14.52 15.38
N ARG A 335 -15.23 15.74 14.79
CA ARG A 335 -16.28 16.76 14.95
C ARG A 335 -17.62 16.30 14.39
N GLU A 336 -17.59 15.66 13.23
CA GLU A 336 -18.79 15.09 12.57
C GLU A 336 -19.21 13.74 13.18
N LYS A 337 -18.48 13.23 14.17
CA LYS A 337 -18.70 11.91 14.82
C LYS A 337 -18.78 10.76 13.82
N LEU A 338 -17.96 10.81 12.79
CA LEU A 338 -17.83 9.75 11.79
C LEU A 338 -16.88 8.66 12.29
N ASP A 339 -17.29 7.39 12.10
CA ASP A 339 -16.46 6.23 12.48
C ASP A 339 -15.36 6.03 11.44
N ALA A 340 -14.39 6.95 11.40
CA ALA A 340 -13.23 6.85 10.54
C ALA A 340 -12.04 7.62 11.12
N LYS A 341 -10.85 7.09 10.94
CA LYS A 341 -9.57 7.76 11.23
C LYS A 341 -8.66 7.73 10.01
N ALA A 342 -8.01 8.86 9.73
CA ALA A 342 -7.07 9.00 8.63
C ALA A 342 -5.66 8.57 9.05
N VAL A 343 -5.08 7.67 8.30
CA VAL A 343 -3.75 7.05 8.52
C VAL A 343 -2.91 7.21 7.25
N PRO A 344 -1.63 7.63 7.35
CA PRO A 344 -0.76 7.73 6.18
C PRO A 344 -0.40 6.34 5.65
N TRP A 345 -0.19 6.22 4.32
CA TRP A 345 0.17 4.96 3.66
C TRP A 345 1.42 4.30 4.27
N GLN A 346 2.34 5.09 4.82
CA GLN A 346 3.55 4.62 5.49
C GLN A 346 3.24 3.71 6.68
N LYS A 347 2.26 4.09 7.49
CA LYS A 347 1.83 3.30 8.65
C LYS A 347 1.03 2.07 8.21
N ILE A 348 0.19 2.21 7.18
CA ILE A 348 -0.58 1.08 6.62
C ILE A 348 0.34 -0.01 6.09
N SER A 349 1.45 0.38 5.42
CA SER A 349 2.43 -0.55 4.87
C SER A 349 3.34 -1.20 5.94
N GLY A 350 3.30 -0.72 7.20
CA GLY A 350 3.95 -1.31 8.36
C GLY A 350 5.39 -1.74 8.11
N GLN A 351 5.69 -3.00 8.31
CA GLN A 351 7.05 -3.58 8.21
C GLN A 351 7.75 -3.32 6.86
N LEU A 352 7.00 -3.18 5.75
CA LEU A 352 7.60 -2.86 4.44
C LEU A 352 8.24 -1.47 4.44
N TYR A 353 7.53 -0.48 4.99
CA TYR A 353 8.07 0.87 5.10
C TYR A 353 9.17 0.94 6.16
N ASP A 354 8.97 0.30 7.32
CA ASP A 354 9.93 0.30 8.41
C ASP A 354 11.27 -0.33 8.02
N GLY A 355 11.24 -1.46 7.31
CA GLY A 355 12.44 -2.07 6.75
C GLY A 355 13.22 -1.11 5.86
N THR A 356 12.53 -0.40 4.97
CA THR A 356 13.18 0.60 4.11
C THR A 356 13.70 1.80 4.91
N ASN A 357 12.98 2.23 5.94
CA ASN A 357 13.43 3.31 6.82
C ASN A 357 14.69 2.94 7.61
N ILE A 358 14.82 1.67 8.02
CA ILE A 358 16.04 1.14 8.62
C ILE A 358 17.22 1.24 7.64
N PHE A 359 17.06 0.80 6.39
CA PHE A 359 18.09 0.96 5.35
C PHE A 359 18.46 2.42 5.11
N LYS A 360 17.49 3.32 5.02
CA LYS A 360 17.70 4.76 4.92
C LYS A 360 18.56 5.29 6.06
N ASN A 361 18.25 4.89 7.29
CA ASN A 361 19.01 5.31 8.47
C ASN A 361 20.45 4.78 8.45
N ILE A 362 20.67 3.53 8.06
CA ILE A 362 22.00 2.93 7.92
C ILE A 362 22.82 3.70 6.88
N ILE A 363 22.26 3.95 5.70
CA ILE A 363 22.92 4.72 4.64
C ILE A 363 23.24 6.16 5.14
N SER A 364 22.30 6.79 5.82
CA SER A 364 22.48 8.14 6.36
C SER A 364 23.62 8.22 7.39
N VAL A 365 23.71 7.25 8.31
CA VAL A 365 24.79 7.14 9.27
C VAL A 365 26.13 6.92 8.56
N PHE A 366 26.15 6.06 7.53
CA PHE A 366 27.36 5.81 6.76
C PHE A 366 27.84 7.07 6.02
N VAL A 367 26.94 7.81 5.36
CA VAL A 367 27.26 9.08 4.69
C VAL A 367 27.76 10.12 5.71
N PHE A 368 27.14 10.19 6.88
CA PHE A 368 27.60 11.09 7.97
C PHE A 368 29.00 10.71 8.45
N PHE A 369 29.30 9.44 8.63
CA PHE A 369 30.65 8.96 9.01
C PHE A 369 31.68 9.28 7.93
N LEU A 370 31.37 9.07 6.66
CA LEU A 370 32.23 9.45 5.54
C LEU A 370 32.56 10.95 5.56
N PHE A 371 31.59 11.80 5.87
CA PHE A 371 31.80 13.25 6.00
C PHE A 371 32.89 13.59 7.05
N PHE A 372 32.87 12.93 8.21
CA PHE A 372 33.89 13.13 9.24
C PHE A 372 35.28 12.66 8.79
N VAL A 373 35.36 11.50 8.15
CA VAL A 373 36.64 10.98 7.61
C VAL A 373 37.23 11.96 6.60
N VAL A 374 36.40 12.52 5.72
CA VAL A 374 36.81 13.52 4.73
C VAL A 374 37.35 14.79 5.40
N ILE A 375 36.70 15.31 6.44
CA ILE A 375 37.19 16.47 7.18
C ILE A 375 38.57 16.21 7.77
N ILE A 376 38.77 15.05 8.41
CA ILE A 376 40.05 14.70 9.03
C ILE A 376 41.15 14.61 7.96
N VAL A 377 40.85 13.99 6.82
CA VAL A 377 41.82 13.86 5.72
C VAL A 377 42.19 15.22 5.13
N ILE A 378 41.18 16.08 4.91
CA ILE A 378 41.43 17.46 4.42
C ILE A 378 42.28 18.24 5.41
N MET A 379 41.96 18.18 6.71
CA MET A 379 42.70 18.89 7.76
C MET A 379 44.17 18.43 7.79
N ASN A 380 44.42 17.12 7.76
CA ASN A 380 45.79 16.55 7.73
C ASN A 380 46.53 17.02 6.48
N THR A 381 45.92 16.96 5.33
CA THR A 381 46.55 17.31 4.05
C THR A 381 46.84 18.81 3.96
N LEU A 382 45.91 19.65 4.46
CA LEU A 382 46.15 21.10 4.55
C LEU A 382 47.29 21.43 5.49
N ASN A 383 47.34 20.81 6.69
CA ASN A 383 48.45 21.02 7.63
C ASN A 383 49.80 20.64 6.99
N MET A 384 49.88 19.51 6.34
CA MET A 384 51.11 19.08 5.65
C MET A 384 51.52 20.04 4.52
N SER A 385 50.53 20.51 3.73
CA SER A 385 50.78 21.51 2.67
C SER A 385 51.30 22.82 3.20
N VAL A 386 50.78 23.32 4.36
CA VAL A 386 51.28 24.52 4.99
C VAL A 386 52.67 24.35 5.55
N MET A 387 52.97 23.23 6.22
CA MET A 387 54.30 22.95 6.76
C MET A 387 55.38 22.88 5.68
N GLU A 388 55.08 22.25 4.54
CA GLU A 388 56.06 22.15 3.41
C GLU A 388 56.33 23.52 2.76
N ARG A 389 55.40 24.46 2.83
CA ARG A 389 55.54 25.84 2.30
C ARG A 389 55.94 26.84 3.38
N ALA A 390 56.41 26.38 4.56
CA ALA A 390 56.79 27.27 5.67
C ALA A 390 57.88 28.28 5.28
N GLY A 391 58.85 27.90 4.44
CA GLY A 391 59.86 28.78 3.90
C GLY A 391 59.31 29.87 2.98
N GLU A 392 58.36 29.53 2.10
CA GLU A 392 57.68 30.52 1.24
C GLU A 392 56.83 31.51 2.07
N ILE A 393 56.16 30.99 3.11
CA ILE A 393 55.38 31.80 4.05
C ILE A 393 56.31 32.75 4.83
N ALA A 394 57.43 32.27 5.33
CA ALA A 394 58.44 33.07 6.04
C ALA A 394 59.00 34.17 5.15
N MET A 395 59.29 33.90 3.90
CA MET A 395 59.79 34.90 2.91
C MET A 395 58.72 35.96 2.66
N MET A 396 57.44 35.58 2.43
CA MET A 396 56.34 36.55 2.25
C MET A 396 56.17 37.44 3.48
N ARG A 397 56.31 36.87 4.67
CA ARG A 397 56.23 37.62 5.93
C ARG A 397 57.41 38.55 6.19
N SER A 398 58.63 38.17 5.78
CA SER A 398 59.82 39.04 5.89
C SER A 398 59.73 40.29 4.99
N ILE A 399 59.04 40.17 3.85
CA ILE A 399 58.76 41.31 2.93
C ILE A 399 57.57 42.16 3.41
N GLY A 400 56.93 41.81 4.54
CA GLY A 400 55.87 42.61 5.15
C GLY A 400 54.44 42.16 4.83
N ALA A 401 54.24 40.99 4.23
CA ALA A 401 52.89 40.48 3.97
C ALA A 401 52.10 40.26 5.28
N ARG A 402 50.84 40.73 5.34
CA ARG A 402 49.94 40.52 6.48
C ARG A 402 49.54 39.04 6.62
N LYS A 403 49.35 38.56 7.87
CA LYS A 403 48.93 37.17 8.15
C LYS A 403 47.65 36.80 7.40
N SER A 404 46.68 37.74 7.33
CA SER A 404 45.41 37.58 6.62
C SER A 404 45.59 37.36 5.12
N LEU A 405 46.58 37.97 4.50
CA LEU A 405 46.87 37.81 3.08
C LEU A 405 47.42 36.40 2.77
N VAL A 406 48.31 35.92 3.64
CA VAL A 406 48.88 34.55 3.51
C VAL A 406 47.73 33.52 3.72
N ALA A 407 46.94 33.69 4.78
CA ALA A 407 45.80 32.81 5.03
C ALA A 407 44.79 32.78 3.87
N SER A 408 44.50 33.95 3.27
CA SER A 408 43.56 34.02 2.15
C SER A 408 44.02 33.25 0.90
N ILE A 409 45.32 33.13 0.65
CA ILE A 409 45.86 32.34 -0.47
C ILE A 409 45.47 30.86 -0.31
N PHE A 410 45.67 30.30 0.89
CA PHE A 410 45.28 28.91 1.18
C PHE A 410 43.77 28.72 1.15
N TYR A 411 42.99 29.67 1.65
CA TYR A 411 41.54 29.64 1.57
C TYR A 411 41.03 29.59 0.13
N TYR A 412 41.53 30.42 -0.76
CA TYR A 412 41.15 30.45 -2.16
C TYR A 412 41.64 29.20 -2.89
N GLU A 413 42.80 28.63 -2.54
CA GLU A 413 43.31 27.39 -3.08
C GLU A 413 42.35 26.22 -2.75
N THR A 414 41.92 26.13 -1.47
CA THR A 414 40.95 25.12 -1.04
C THR A 414 39.58 25.31 -1.70
N ILE A 415 39.07 26.53 -1.79
CA ILE A 415 37.79 26.83 -2.46
C ILE A 415 37.83 26.40 -3.93
N LEU A 416 38.90 26.71 -4.66
CA LEU A 416 39.06 26.34 -6.05
C LEU A 416 39.08 24.80 -6.23
N LEU A 417 39.77 24.08 -5.36
CA LEU A 417 39.79 22.62 -5.36
C LEU A 417 38.38 22.06 -5.07
N THR A 418 37.70 22.60 -4.08
CA THR A 418 36.35 22.15 -3.72
C THR A 418 35.36 22.39 -4.85
N ILE A 419 35.41 23.53 -5.51
CA ILE A 419 34.52 23.82 -6.67
C ILE A 419 34.84 22.89 -7.83
N ALA A 420 36.12 22.71 -8.17
CA ALA A 420 36.51 21.92 -9.32
C ALA A 420 36.22 20.41 -9.12
N PHE A 421 36.73 19.82 -8.04
CA PHE A 421 36.64 18.39 -7.79
C PHE A 421 35.34 18.00 -7.07
N GLY A 422 34.89 18.79 -6.11
CA GLY A 422 33.60 18.57 -5.43
C GLY A 422 32.44 18.74 -6.42
N GLY A 423 32.47 19.77 -7.27
CA GLY A 423 31.51 19.95 -8.34
C GLY A 423 31.48 18.80 -9.33
N ALA A 424 32.66 18.32 -9.76
CA ALA A 424 32.76 17.13 -10.60
C ALA A 424 32.20 15.88 -9.93
N GLY A 425 32.45 15.71 -8.60
CA GLY A 425 31.91 14.61 -7.80
C GLY A 425 30.39 14.64 -7.70
N ILE A 426 29.80 15.82 -7.47
CA ILE A 426 28.34 16.01 -7.46
C ILE A 426 27.76 15.64 -8.82
N ILE A 427 28.33 16.15 -9.91
CA ILE A 427 27.85 15.84 -11.26
C ILE A 427 27.92 14.32 -11.51
N ALA A 428 29.06 13.70 -11.24
CA ALA A 428 29.21 12.25 -11.38
C ALA A 428 28.20 11.46 -10.52
N GLY A 429 27.93 11.92 -9.29
CA GLY A 429 26.98 11.27 -8.39
C GLY A 429 25.50 11.44 -8.78
N VAL A 430 25.16 12.46 -9.55
CA VAL A 430 23.79 12.65 -10.10
C VAL A 430 23.55 11.72 -11.29
N PHE A 431 24.59 11.38 -12.05
CA PHE A 431 24.48 10.50 -13.23
C PHE A 431 24.72 9.01 -12.90
N ALA A 432 25.15 8.69 -11.69
CA ALA A 432 25.33 7.32 -11.22
C ALA A 432 24.05 6.72 -10.67
#